data_fabc8604079e7f0cb34855c8413aaeb2
#
_entry.id   fabc8604079e7f0cb34855c8413aaeb2
#
_cell.length_a   1.000
_cell.length_b   1.000
_cell.length_c   1.000
_cell.angle_alpha   90.00
_cell.angle_beta   90.00
_cell.angle_gamma   90.00
#
_symmetry.space_group_name_H-M   'P 1'
#
loop_
_entity.id
_entity.type
_entity.pdbx_description
1 polymer ?
#
loop_
_entity_poly.entity_id
_entity_poly.type
_entity_poly.pdbx_seq_one_letter_code
_entity_poly.pdbx_strand_id
1 'polypeptide(L)'
;AWIRGGIFHDLDKEKRFSWGAGVDLGVALNFQRVFIPQQIYAEVKYRCLNAMIGQKEMPSDIIDTDLSSGDLTNSSNARPIPQLRIGIFDYADFWGCKGWFAVKGYIGYGMFTDNAWIKKWARPETEYTLSTLYCTRAIYFRGGDARQFPLTGEFGMRMDSQFGGTYYSAEDADGNRRVEKRPTNLKAWFKGLVPMGGDETTVAGEQLNVQGNFLGNWSF
;
A
#
# COMPACT_ATOMS: atom_id res chain seq x y z
N ALA A 1 26.56 -7.06 1.20
CA ALA A 1 26.01 -8.09 2.10
C ALA A 1 24.73 -7.55 2.76
N TRP A 2 23.75 -8.41 2.97
CA TRP A 2 22.48 -8.12 3.61
C TRP A 2 22.23 -9.13 4.70
N ILE A 3 21.99 -8.66 5.91
CA ILE A 3 21.60 -9.48 7.07
C ILE A 3 20.29 -8.91 7.60
N ARG A 4 19.32 -9.78 7.87
CA ARG A 4 18.00 -9.41 8.35
C ARG A 4 17.60 -10.28 9.53
N GLY A 5 16.94 -9.71 10.51
CA GLY A 5 16.40 -10.42 11.66
C GLY A 5 15.27 -9.66 12.31
N GLY A 6 14.31 -10.40 12.85
CA GLY A 6 13.11 -9.82 13.45
C GLY A 6 12.52 -10.66 14.56
N ILE A 7 11.64 -10.02 15.33
CA ILE A 7 10.80 -10.64 16.35
C ILE A 7 9.35 -10.32 16.04
N PHE A 8 8.50 -11.34 16.04
CA PHE A 8 7.10 -11.24 15.67
C PHE A 8 6.22 -11.88 16.73
N HIS A 9 5.10 -11.25 16.98
CA HIS A 9 3.95 -11.83 17.67
C HIS A 9 2.79 -11.81 16.71
N ASP A 10 2.39 -12.98 16.24
CA ASP A 10 1.36 -13.11 15.23
C ASP A 10 -0.04 -12.97 15.81
N LEU A 11 -0.92 -12.41 15.00
CA LEU A 11 -2.33 -12.26 15.30
C LEU A 11 -3.02 -13.63 15.25
N ASP A 12 -3.70 -14.01 16.35
CA ASP A 12 -4.48 -15.23 16.42
C ASP A 12 -5.82 -15.07 15.68
N LYS A 13 -5.98 -15.80 14.59
CA LYS A 13 -7.17 -15.71 13.72
C LYS A 13 -8.42 -16.33 14.33
N GLU A 14 -8.26 -17.31 15.23
CA GLU A 14 -9.38 -18.02 15.85
C GLU A 14 -10.04 -17.21 16.96
N LYS A 15 -9.29 -16.37 17.65
CA LYS A 15 -9.82 -15.57 18.76
C LYS A 15 -10.68 -14.42 18.26
N ARG A 16 -11.71 -14.11 19.05
CA ARG A 16 -12.59 -12.96 18.82
C ARG A 16 -11.85 -11.62 18.93
N PHE A 17 -10.93 -11.52 19.88
CA PHE A 17 -10.00 -10.41 20.04
C PHE A 17 -8.58 -10.95 20.01
N SER A 18 -7.72 -10.32 19.23
CA SER A 18 -6.31 -10.67 19.15
C SER A 18 -5.50 -9.43 18.77
N TRP A 19 -4.22 -9.46 19.07
CA TRP A 19 -3.27 -8.45 18.65
C TRP A 19 -2.01 -9.09 18.09
N GLY A 20 -1.33 -8.37 17.24
CA GLY A 20 -0.04 -8.76 16.68
C GLY A 20 0.91 -7.57 16.66
N ALA A 21 2.18 -7.82 16.68
CA ALA A 21 3.22 -6.82 16.51
C ALA A 21 4.49 -7.44 15.95
N GLY A 22 5.27 -6.67 15.23
CA GLY A 22 6.53 -7.14 14.68
C GLY A 22 7.54 -6.03 14.49
N VAL A 23 8.80 -6.39 14.71
CA VAL A 23 9.96 -5.57 14.38
C VAL A 23 10.93 -6.42 13.60
N ASP A 24 11.33 -5.94 12.45
CA ASP A 24 12.25 -6.60 11.54
C ASP A 24 13.23 -5.57 10.98
N LEU A 25 14.49 -5.76 11.25
CA LEU A 25 15.56 -4.84 10.90
C LEU A 25 16.56 -5.53 9.99
N GLY A 26 17.02 -4.79 9.00
CA GLY A 26 18.07 -5.20 8.08
C GLY A 26 19.31 -4.35 8.22
N VAL A 27 20.47 -4.97 8.06
CA VAL A 27 21.76 -4.30 7.92
C VAL A 27 22.29 -4.57 6.51
N ALA A 28 22.53 -3.53 5.74
CA ALA A 28 23.02 -3.64 4.38
C ALA A 28 24.37 -2.92 4.23
N LEU A 29 25.39 -3.66 3.80
CA LEU A 29 26.69 -3.09 3.45
C LEU A 29 26.67 -2.68 1.97
N ASN A 30 27.28 -1.55 1.68
CA ASN A 30 27.30 -0.92 0.34
C ASN A 30 25.91 -0.52 -0.19
N PHE A 31 25.03 -0.09 0.73
CA PHE A 31 23.73 0.45 0.41
C PHE A 31 23.62 1.90 0.90
N GLN A 32 22.60 2.62 0.47
CA GLN A 32 22.44 4.03 0.83
C GLN A 32 22.25 4.25 2.35
N ARG A 33 21.61 3.30 3.01
CA ARG A 33 21.46 3.27 4.46
C ARG A 33 21.96 1.93 4.97
N VAL A 34 22.82 1.97 5.96
CA VAL A 34 23.30 0.75 6.63
C VAL A 34 22.16 0.07 7.39
N PHE A 35 21.33 0.85 8.07
CA PHE A 35 20.21 0.37 8.86
C PHE A 35 18.89 0.56 8.11
N ILE A 36 18.15 -0.52 7.93
CA ILE A 36 16.88 -0.53 7.20
C ILE A 36 15.81 -1.18 8.07
N PRO A 37 14.85 -0.40 8.60
CA PRO A 37 13.65 -0.99 9.18
C PRO A 37 12.83 -1.59 8.06
N GLN A 38 12.74 -2.92 8.00
CA GLN A 38 11.97 -3.62 6.98
C GLN A 38 10.52 -3.73 7.39
N GLN A 39 10.29 -4.11 8.66
CA GLN A 39 8.95 -4.11 9.23
C GLN A 39 8.98 -3.51 10.63
N ILE A 40 8.04 -2.66 10.93
CA ILE A 40 7.71 -2.19 12.29
C ILE A 40 6.21 -1.94 12.28
N TYR A 41 5.45 -2.79 12.95
CA TYR A 41 4.00 -2.68 12.95
C TYR A 41 3.37 -3.16 14.25
N ALA A 42 2.15 -2.71 14.48
CA ALA A 42 1.21 -3.25 15.45
C ALA A 42 -0.15 -3.43 14.78
N GLU A 43 -0.85 -4.48 15.13
CA GLU A 43 -2.17 -4.79 14.60
C GLU A 43 -3.10 -5.33 15.66
N VAL A 44 -4.39 -5.08 15.49
CA VAL A 44 -5.44 -5.59 16.35
C VAL A 44 -6.60 -6.12 15.51
N LYS A 45 -7.25 -7.14 16.04
CA LYS A 45 -8.42 -7.76 15.45
C LYS A 45 -9.54 -7.81 16.49
N TYR A 46 -10.73 -7.46 16.07
CA TYR A 46 -11.95 -7.71 16.82
C TYR A 46 -13.01 -8.31 15.89
N ARG A 47 -13.32 -9.61 16.08
CA ARG A 47 -14.15 -10.39 15.15
C ARG A 47 -13.54 -10.41 13.75
N CYS A 48 -14.24 -9.84 12.75
CA CYS A 48 -13.78 -9.70 11.37
C CYS A 48 -13.07 -8.37 11.09
N LEU A 49 -13.15 -7.41 12.00
CA LEU A 49 -12.51 -6.09 11.81
C LEU A 49 -11.07 -6.11 12.30
N ASN A 50 -10.20 -5.56 11.49
CA ASN A 50 -8.79 -5.42 11.74
C ASN A 50 -8.36 -3.96 11.62
N ALA A 51 -7.38 -3.57 12.43
CA ALA A 51 -6.65 -2.32 12.26
C ALA A 51 -5.15 -2.59 12.40
N MET A 52 -4.35 -1.98 11.54
CA MET A 52 -2.89 -2.12 11.54
C MET A 52 -2.26 -0.75 11.34
N ILE A 53 -1.24 -0.47 12.12
CA ILE A 53 -0.40 0.73 12.00
C ILE A 53 1.06 0.33 11.84
N GLY A 54 1.77 1.00 10.96
CA GLY A 54 3.18 0.76 10.69
C GLY A 54 3.43 0.20 9.31
N GLN A 55 4.58 -0.39 9.11
CA GLN A 55 5.01 -1.03 7.87
C GLN A 55 5.11 -2.54 8.07
N LYS A 56 4.30 -3.29 7.35
CA LYS A 56 4.24 -4.76 7.38
C LYS A 56 4.34 -5.29 5.95
N GLU A 57 5.19 -6.27 5.71
CA GLU A 57 5.18 -7.02 4.46
C GLU A 57 3.85 -7.76 4.33
N MET A 58 3.16 -7.50 3.25
CA MET A 58 1.91 -8.17 2.94
C MET A 58 2.02 -8.75 1.55
N PRO A 59 1.80 -10.05 1.41
CA PRO A 59 1.70 -10.64 0.08
C PRO A 59 0.54 -9.98 -0.68
N SER A 60 0.60 -10.02 -1.99
CA SER A 60 -0.54 -9.63 -2.81
C SER A 60 -1.73 -10.51 -2.50
N ASP A 61 -2.91 -9.91 -2.41
CA ASP A 61 -4.15 -10.64 -2.11
C ASP A 61 -4.60 -11.57 -3.24
N ILE A 62 -4.02 -11.43 -4.44
CA ILE A 62 -4.56 -11.97 -5.69
C ILE A 62 -3.57 -12.90 -6.38
N ILE A 63 -2.30 -12.84 -6.00
CA ILE A 63 -1.22 -13.47 -6.75
C ILE A 63 -0.63 -14.62 -5.96
N ASP A 64 -0.50 -15.75 -6.63
CA ASP A 64 0.36 -16.82 -6.20
C ASP A 64 1.82 -16.39 -6.39
N THR A 65 2.54 -16.22 -5.29
CA THR A 65 3.94 -15.75 -5.28
C THR A 65 4.90 -16.76 -5.88
N ASP A 66 4.50 -18.02 -6.02
CA ASP A 66 5.29 -19.06 -6.67
C ASP A 66 5.18 -18.98 -8.20
N LEU A 67 4.12 -18.38 -8.70
CA LEU A 67 3.84 -18.27 -10.15
C LEU A 67 4.07 -16.86 -10.71
N SER A 68 4.11 -15.84 -9.86
CA SER A 68 4.23 -14.43 -10.31
C SER A 68 5.13 -13.60 -9.40
N SER A 69 5.81 -12.62 -10.00
CA SER A 69 6.68 -11.67 -9.30
C SER A 69 5.94 -10.52 -8.62
N GLY A 70 4.62 -10.43 -8.74
CA GLY A 70 3.80 -9.38 -8.14
C GLY A 70 2.63 -8.93 -9.03
N ASP A 71 1.80 -8.05 -8.50
CA ASP A 71 0.68 -7.43 -9.22
C ASP A 71 1.06 -6.08 -9.85
N LEU A 72 0.11 -5.44 -10.54
CA LEU A 72 0.32 -4.14 -11.19
C LEU A 72 0.63 -3.01 -10.20
N THR A 73 0.18 -3.14 -8.96
CA THR A 73 0.27 -2.08 -7.95
C THR A 73 1.38 -2.34 -6.94
N ASN A 74 1.79 -3.59 -6.78
CA ASN A 74 2.75 -3.99 -5.76
C ASN A 74 3.54 -5.23 -6.17
N SER A 75 4.84 -5.08 -6.35
CA SER A 75 5.70 -6.23 -6.61
C SER A 75 5.94 -7.05 -5.35
N SER A 76 6.24 -8.34 -5.48
CA SER A 76 6.46 -9.25 -4.35
C SER A 76 7.63 -8.85 -3.45
N ASN A 77 8.57 -8.06 -3.96
CA ASN A 77 9.72 -7.54 -3.23
C ASN A 77 9.61 -6.04 -2.89
N ALA A 78 8.43 -5.44 -3.04
CA ALA A 78 8.21 -4.06 -2.69
C ALA A 78 8.43 -3.84 -1.19
N ARG A 79 9.15 -2.77 -0.85
CA ARG A 79 9.32 -2.38 0.54
C ARG A 79 7.99 -1.91 1.12
N PRO A 80 7.59 -2.38 2.32
CA PRO A 80 6.35 -1.95 2.94
C PRO A 80 6.31 -0.44 3.15
N ILE A 81 5.17 0.15 2.85
CA ILE A 81 4.89 1.57 3.09
C ILE A 81 4.29 1.70 4.49
N PRO A 82 4.84 2.58 5.37
CA PRO A 82 4.22 2.89 6.65
C PRO A 82 2.82 3.44 6.43
N GLN A 83 1.82 2.81 7.05
CA GLN A 83 0.41 3.15 6.85
C GLN A 83 -0.45 2.81 8.07
N LEU A 84 -1.57 3.46 8.18
CA LEU A 84 -2.72 3.01 8.96
C LEU A 84 -3.68 2.30 8.00
N ARG A 85 -3.99 1.02 8.27
CA ARG A 85 -4.91 0.22 7.48
C ARG A 85 -6.03 -0.30 8.36
N ILE A 86 -7.27 -0.20 7.89
CA ILE A 86 -8.45 -0.67 8.61
C ILE A 86 -9.33 -1.44 7.63
N GLY A 87 -9.89 -2.57 8.06
CA GLY A 87 -10.78 -3.37 7.22
C GLY A 87 -11.03 -4.77 7.74
N ILE A 88 -11.45 -5.62 6.83
CA ILE A 88 -11.65 -7.06 7.00
C ILE A 88 -10.52 -7.73 6.23
N PHE A 89 -9.46 -8.16 6.93
CA PHE A 89 -8.23 -8.63 6.27
C PHE A 89 -8.30 -10.08 5.81
N ASP A 90 -9.17 -10.88 6.42
CA ASP A 90 -9.48 -12.25 5.99
C ASP A 90 -10.95 -12.34 5.55
N TYR A 91 -11.27 -13.26 4.65
CA TYR A 91 -12.64 -13.44 4.19
C TYR A 91 -13.61 -13.69 5.36
N ALA A 92 -14.58 -12.81 5.51
CA ALA A 92 -15.65 -12.92 6.48
C ALA A 92 -16.97 -13.23 5.76
N ASP A 93 -17.70 -14.20 6.29
CA ASP A 93 -19.01 -14.57 5.75
C ASP A 93 -19.94 -13.35 5.76
N PHE A 94 -20.53 -13.08 4.61
CA PHE A 94 -21.55 -12.05 4.48
C PHE A 94 -22.83 -12.50 5.18
N TRP A 95 -23.50 -11.58 5.84
CA TRP A 95 -24.65 -11.79 6.70
C TRP A 95 -25.66 -12.82 6.15
N GLY A 96 -25.79 -13.95 6.86
CA GLY A 96 -26.76 -14.99 6.54
C GLY A 96 -26.36 -15.99 5.45
N CYS A 97 -25.25 -15.79 4.77
CA CYS A 97 -24.84 -16.61 3.62
C CYS A 97 -24.09 -17.90 4.00
N LYS A 98 -23.82 -18.16 5.29
CA LYS A 98 -23.27 -19.42 5.84
C LYS A 98 -22.12 -20.02 5.00
N GLY A 99 -21.14 -19.22 4.62
CA GLY A 99 -19.99 -19.65 3.83
C GLY A 99 -20.16 -19.59 2.31
N TRP A 100 -21.38 -19.40 1.77
CA TRP A 100 -21.60 -19.27 0.33
C TRP A 100 -21.17 -17.94 -0.25
N PHE A 101 -21.13 -16.90 0.57
CA PHE A 101 -20.66 -15.59 0.14
C PHE A 101 -19.86 -14.93 1.24
N ALA A 102 -18.61 -14.57 0.93
CA ALA A 102 -17.71 -13.93 1.86
C ALA A 102 -17.10 -12.65 1.24
N VAL A 103 -16.79 -11.70 2.09
CA VAL A 103 -16.18 -10.43 1.72
C VAL A 103 -14.88 -10.21 2.48
N LYS A 104 -13.92 -9.62 1.80
CA LYS A 104 -12.66 -9.14 2.34
C LYS A 104 -12.42 -7.75 1.77
N GLY A 105 -11.84 -6.83 2.54
CA GLY A 105 -11.53 -5.50 2.02
C GLY A 105 -10.95 -4.60 3.08
N TYR A 106 -10.26 -3.56 2.63
CA TYR A 106 -9.60 -2.61 3.51
C TYR A 106 -9.40 -1.25 2.85
N ILE A 107 -9.14 -0.28 3.70
CA ILE A 107 -8.66 1.05 3.34
C ILE A 107 -7.40 1.32 4.15
N GLY A 108 -6.37 1.86 3.51
CA GLY A 108 -5.13 2.26 4.15
C GLY A 108 -4.64 3.61 3.68
N TYR A 109 -4.09 4.38 4.59
CA TYR A 109 -3.39 5.63 4.31
C TYR A 109 -1.99 5.59 4.88
N GLY A 110 -1.03 6.01 4.08
CA GLY A 110 0.38 5.99 4.43
C GLY A 110 1.16 7.12 3.77
N MET A 111 2.46 7.05 3.92
CA MET A 111 3.38 8.01 3.34
C MET A 111 4.65 7.29 2.86
N PHE A 112 5.13 7.67 1.68
CA PHE A 112 6.42 7.19 1.17
C PHE A 112 7.58 7.71 2.01
N THR A 113 8.59 6.87 2.21
CA THR A 113 9.78 7.18 3.04
C THR A 113 11.07 7.25 2.24
N ASP A 114 10.97 7.49 0.95
CA ASP A 114 12.05 7.47 -0.04
C ASP A 114 12.70 8.85 -0.30
N ASN A 115 12.28 9.88 0.40
CA ASN A 115 12.75 11.26 0.23
C ASN A 115 14.28 11.39 0.14
N ALA A 116 15.03 10.68 0.99
CA ALA A 116 16.47 10.74 1.01
C ALA A 116 17.12 10.08 -0.22
N TRP A 117 16.48 9.03 -0.73
CA TRP A 117 16.89 8.34 -1.95
C TRP A 117 16.64 9.22 -3.17
N ILE A 118 15.42 9.77 -3.28
CA ILE A 118 15.04 10.67 -4.37
C ILE A 118 16.00 11.86 -4.44
N LYS A 119 16.20 12.56 -3.33
CA LYS A 119 17.13 13.72 -3.28
C LYS A 119 18.56 13.39 -3.69
N LYS A 120 19.04 12.20 -3.35
CA LYS A 120 20.42 11.79 -3.66
C LYS A 120 20.61 11.48 -5.14
N TRP A 121 19.58 10.94 -5.81
CA TRP A 121 19.68 10.45 -7.17
C TRP A 121 18.94 11.29 -8.20
N ALA A 122 18.22 12.32 -7.75
CA ALA A 122 17.59 13.28 -8.65
C ALA A 122 18.65 14.02 -9.46
N ARG A 123 18.50 14.01 -10.78
CA ARG A 123 19.34 14.73 -11.70
C ARG A 123 18.76 16.14 -11.94
N PRO A 124 19.54 17.10 -12.45
CA PRO A 124 19.06 18.44 -12.77
C PRO A 124 17.82 18.44 -13.65
N GLU A 125 17.78 17.58 -14.66
CA GLU A 125 16.69 17.44 -15.63
C GLU A 125 15.49 16.65 -15.11
N THR A 126 15.58 16.10 -13.89
CA THR A 126 14.53 15.22 -13.35
C THR A 126 13.61 16.00 -12.42
N GLU A 127 12.31 15.86 -12.67
CA GLU A 127 11.27 16.31 -11.76
C GLU A 127 11.00 15.23 -10.71
N TYR A 128 10.63 15.64 -9.50
CA TYR A 128 10.30 14.69 -8.43
C TYR A 128 9.38 15.29 -7.38
N THR A 129 8.76 14.41 -6.59
CA THR A 129 7.94 14.81 -5.45
C THR A 129 8.44 14.14 -4.17
N LEU A 130 8.46 14.88 -3.07
CA LEU A 130 8.86 14.42 -1.76
C LEU A 130 7.66 14.35 -0.81
N SER A 131 7.73 13.42 0.15
CA SER A 131 6.69 13.24 1.18
C SER A 131 5.30 13.00 0.59
N THR A 132 5.26 12.22 -0.47
CA THR A 132 4.01 11.82 -1.13
C THR A 132 3.18 10.96 -0.19
N LEU A 133 1.90 11.25 -0.10
CA LEU A 133 0.93 10.44 0.63
C LEU A 133 0.42 9.30 -0.25
N TYR A 134 0.06 8.21 0.40
CA TYR A 134 -0.39 6.98 -0.22
C TYR A 134 -1.76 6.60 0.32
N CYS A 135 -2.66 6.21 -0.57
CA CYS A 135 -3.95 5.62 -0.21
C CYS A 135 -4.11 4.29 -0.95
N THR A 136 -4.35 3.23 -0.20
CA THR A 136 -4.68 1.91 -0.75
C THR A 136 -6.09 1.52 -0.33
N ARG A 137 -6.79 0.83 -1.21
CA ARG A 137 -8.11 0.28 -0.93
C ARG A 137 -8.35 -0.96 -1.76
N ALA A 138 -9.00 -1.93 -1.14
CA ALA A 138 -9.34 -3.17 -1.82
C ALA A 138 -10.68 -3.70 -1.34
N ILE A 139 -11.37 -4.38 -2.23
CA ILE A 139 -12.56 -5.15 -1.93
C ILE A 139 -12.54 -6.43 -2.77
N TYR A 140 -12.80 -7.55 -2.12
CA TYR A 140 -12.85 -8.88 -2.73
C TYR A 140 -14.08 -9.61 -2.25
N PHE A 141 -14.70 -10.34 -3.16
CA PHE A 141 -15.85 -11.17 -2.92
C PHE A 141 -15.50 -12.61 -3.28
N ARG A 142 -15.91 -13.55 -2.43
CA ARG A 142 -15.76 -14.98 -2.69
C ARG A 142 -17.13 -15.62 -2.67
N GLY A 143 -17.47 -16.32 -3.74
CA GLY A 143 -18.68 -17.11 -3.86
C GLY A 143 -18.37 -18.60 -3.93
N GLY A 144 -19.24 -19.43 -3.31
CA GLY A 144 -19.11 -20.87 -3.24
C GLY A 144 -18.62 -21.39 -1.88
N ASP A 145 -19.17 -22.54 -1.47
CA ASP A 145 -18.73 -23.27 -0.27
C ASP A 145 -18.06 -24.58 -0.74
N ALA A 146 -16.74 -24.62 -0.71
CA ALA A 146 -15.95 -25.77 -1.15
C ALA A 146 -16.27 -27.07 -0.38
N ARG A 147 -16.94 -26.99 0.78
CA ARG A 147 -17.41 -28.18 1.54
C ARG A 147 -18.67 -28.81 0.94
N GLN A 148 -19.45 -28.02 0.21
CA GLN A 148 -20.72 -28.46 -0.39
C GLN A 148 -20.59 -28.62 -1.90
N PHE A 149 -19.78 -27.78 -2.55
CA PHE A 149 -19.57 -27.81 -3.99
C PHE A 149 -18.10 -27.48 -4.29
N PRO A 150 -17.42 -28.27 -5.10
CA PRO A 150 -15.95 -28.15 -5.30
C PRO A 150 -15.52 -26.91 -6.10
N LEU A 151 -16.42 -26.00 -6.41
CA LEU A 151 -16.11 -24.79 -7.16
C LEU A 151 -16.31 -23.55 -6.27
N THR A 152 -15.27 -22.75 -6.18
CA THR A 152 -15.31 -21.42 -5.58
C THR A 152 -14.80 -20.40 -6.59
N GLY A 153 -15.43 -19.22 -6.60
CA GLY A 153 -15.01 -18.10 -7.44
C GLY A 153 -14.66 -16.89 -6.57
N GLU A 154 -13.59 -16.21 -6.92
CA GLU A 154 -13.19 -14.97 -6.28
C GLU A 154 -13.18 -13.85 -7.31
N PHE A 155 -13.68 -12.69 -6.91
CA PHE A 155 -13.66 -11.47 -7.72
C PHE A 155 -13.32 -10.29 -6.82
N GLY A 156 -12.46 -9.39 -7.29
CA GLY A 156 -12.11 -8.25 -6.50
C GLY A 156 -11.33 -7.19 -7.24
N MET A 157 -11.11 -6.10 -6.53
CA MET A 157 -10.38 -4.95 -7.04
C MET A 157 -9.52 -4.35 -5.94
N ARG A 158 -8.29 -4.02 -6.29
CA ARG A 158 -7.41 -3.18 -5.49
C ARG A 158 -7.05 -1.92 -6.28
N MET A 159 -7.03 -0.80 -5.60
CA MET A 159 -6.63 0.49 -6.15
C MET A 159 -5.67 1.18 -5.20
N ASP A 160 -4.62 1.72 -5.76
CA ASP A 160 -3.62 2.50 -5.04
C ASP A 160 -3.55 3.90 -5.65
N SER A 161 -3.42 4.91 -4.82
CA SER A 161 -3.31 6.30 -5.27
C SER A 161 -2.25 7.05 -4.48
N GLN A 162 -1.64 8.02 -5.14
CA GLN A 162 -0.65 8.93 -4.57
C GLN A 162 -1.18 10.35 -4.63
N PHE A 163 -0.97 11.12 -3.56
CA PHE A 163 -1.42 12.52 -3.50
C PHE A 163 -0.59 13.33 -2.50
N GLY A 164 -0.75 14.64 -2.48
CA GLY A 164 0.00 15.51 -1.57
C GLY A 164 1.51 15.57 -1.91
N GLY A 165 2.31 15.92 -0.92
CA GLY A 165 3.75 16.07 -1.06
C GLY A 165 4.19 17.44 -1.56
N THR A 166 5.49 17.56 -1.80
CA THR A 166 6.11 18.76 -2.35
C THR A 166 6.77 18.42 -3.67
N TYR A 167 6.31 19.04 -4.72
CA TYR A 167 6.82 18.88 -6.07
C TYR A 167 8.00 19.80 -6.33
N TYR A 168 8.99 19.31 -7.05
CA TYR A 168 10.17 20.00 -7.51
C TYR A 168 10.29 19.82 -9.03
N SER A 169 10.30 20.91 -9.78
CA SER A 169 10.52 20.87 -11.23
C SER A 169 11.93 20.43 -11.58
N ALA A 170 12.17 20.16 -12.86
CA ALA A 170 13.52 20.19 -13.41
C ALA A 170 14.19 21.54 -13.14
N GLU A 171 15.52 21.58 -13.11
CA GLU A 171 16.28 22.82 -13.00
C GLU A 171 16.14 23.66 -14.26
N ASP A 172 15.97 24.95 -14.07
CA ASP A 172 16.03 25.93 -15.16
C ASP A 172 17.50 26.23 -15.56
N ALA A 173 17.66 27.11 -16.53
CA ALA A 173 19.00 27.51 -17.02
C ALA A 173 19.89 28.14 -15.93
N ASP A 174 19.28 28.67 -14.86
CA ASP A 174 19.96 29.28 -13.73
C ASP A 174 20.20 28.32 -12.56
N GLY A 175 19.81 27.03 -12.72
CA GLY A 175 19.94 25.99 -11.70
C GLY A 175 18.87 26.03 -10.62
N ASN A 176 17.78 26.78 -10.81
CA ASN A 176 16.69 26.88 -9.86
C ASN A 176 15.58 25.87 -10.17
N ARG A 177 14.91 25.40 -9.11
CA ARG A 177 13.72 24.54 -9.22
C ARG A 177 12.48 25.29 -8.75
N ARG A 178 11.39 25.17 -9.51
CA ARG A 178 10.08 25.58 -9.02
C ARG A 178 9.64 24.56 -7.98
N VAL A 179 9.25 25.06 -6.81
CA VAL A 179 8.77 24.24 -5.69
C VAL A 179 7.28 24.50 -5.48
N GLU A 180 6.48 23.46 -5.51
CA GLU A 180 5.04 23.55 -5.37
C GLU A 180 4.54 22.55 -4.33
N LYS A 181 3.81 23.05 -3.31
CA LYS A 181 3.21 22.21 -2.30
C LYS A 181 1.85 21.74 -2.77
N ARG A 182 1.68 20.43 -2.89
CA ARG A 182 0.41 19.81 -3.29
C ARG A 182 -0.59 19.77 -2.15
N PRO A 183 -1.90 19.84 -2.44
CA PRO A 183 -2.94 19.85 -1.42
C PRO A 183 -2.94 18.56 -0.58
N THR A 184 -3.06 18.73 0.74
CA THR A 184 -3.21 17.63 1.71
C THR A 184 -4.46 17.80 2.58
N ASN A 185 -5.42 18.60 2.11
CA ASN A 185 -6.68 18.86 2.82
C ASN A 185 -7.63 17.64 2.76
N LEU A 186 -8.71 17.68 3.53
CA LEU A 186 -9.71 16.61 3.57
C LEU A 186 -10.27 16.26 2.18
N LYS A 187 -10.42 17.25 1.30
CA LYS A 187 -10.88 17.03 -0.08
C LYS A 187 -9.88 16.17 -0.86
N ALA A 188 -8.57 16.39 -0.70
CA ALA A 188 -7.54 15.57 -1.33
C ALA A 188 -7.55 14.14 -0.79
N TRP A 189 -7.78 13.95 0.51
CA TRP A 189 -7.95 12.63 1.12
C TRP A 189 -9.14 11.88 0.53
N PHE A 190 -10.30 12.56 0.40
CA PHE A 190 -11.48 11.96 -0.23
C PHE A 190 -11.27 11.66 -1.71
N LYS A 191 -10.60 12.56 -2.46
CA LYS A 191 -10.24 12.29 -3.86
C LYS A 191 -9.31 11.09 -3.99
N GLY A 192 -8.38 10.89 -3.04
CA GLY A 192 -7.55 9.69 -2.99
C GLY A 192 -8.35 8.41 -2.76
N LEU A 193 -9.51 8.49 -2.13
CA LEU A 193 -10.37 7.34 -1.84
C LEU A 193 -11.29 6.96 -3.01
N VAL A 194 -11.79 7.93 -3.77
CA VAL A 194 -12.71 7.68 -4.88
C VAL A 194 -11.93 7.52 -6.18
N PRO A 195 -12.22 6.50 -7.02
CA PRO A 195 -11.56 6.30 -8.31
C PRO A 195 -12.02 7.37 -9.30
N MET A 196 -11.44 8.54 -9.22
CA MET A 196 -11.63 9.62 -10.19
C MET A 196 -10.35 9.83 -10.95
N GLY A 197 -10.45 10.16 -12.23
CA GLY A 197 -9.30 10.56 -13.04
C GLY A 197 -8.53 11.72 -12.40
N GLY A 198 -7.23 11.78 -12.63
CA GLY A 198 -6.39 12.85 -12.12
C GLY A 198 -6.84 14.23 -12.59
N ASP A 199 -6.51 15.25 -11.83
CA ASP A 199 -6.80 16.64 -12.18
C ASP A 199 -5.84 17.04 -13.29
N GLU A 200 -6.35 17.40 -14.48
CA GLU A 200 -5.57 17.78 -15.67
C GLU A 200 -4.66 18.99 -15.44
N THR A 201 -4.87 19.73 -14.36
CA THR A 201 -4.07 20.90 -14.00
C THR A 201 -2.74 20.56 -13.31
N THR A 202 -2.44 19.29 -13.09
CA THR A 202 -1.23 18.83 -12.40
C THR A 202 -0.35 18.00 -13.31
N VAL A 203 -0.05 18.50 -14.47
CA VAL A 203 0.83 17.82 -15.42
C VAL A 203 2.28 18.07 -15.08
N ALA A 204 2.86 17.10 -14.42
CA ALA A 204 4.26 16.79 -14.57
C ALA A 204 4.28 15.29 -14.74
N GLY A 205 4.69 14.77 -15.85
CA GLY A 205 4.80 13.35 -16.23
C GLY A 205 3.98 12.32 -15.44
N GLU A 206 3.61 11.23 -16.00
CA GLU A 206 2.75 10.21 -15.38
C GLU A 206 3.20 9.73 -14.00
N GLN A 207 4.49 9.84 -13.69
CA GLN A 207 5.07 9.43 -12.41
C GLN A 207 4.95 10.48 -11.30
N LEU A 208 4.61 11.72 -11.65
CA LEU A 208 4.56 12.87 -10.74
C LEU A 208 3.15 13.38 -10.53
N ASN A 209 2.19 12.71 -11.09
CA ASN A 209 0.79 13.05 -10.97
C ASN A 209 0.29 12.74 -9.55
N VAL A 210 0.53 13.68 -8.67
CA VAL A 210 0.39 13.55 -7.23
C VAL A 210 -1.07 13.47 -6.79
N GLN A 211 -2.02 13.77 -7.67
CA GLN A 211 -3.44 13.71 -7.35
C GLN A 211 -4.23 12.63 -8.08
N GLY A 212 -3.59 11.76 -8.83
CA GLY A 212 -4.39 10.89 -9.63
C GLY A 212 -3.77 9.67 -10.28
N ASN A 213 -2.62 9.22 -9.87
CA ASN A 213 -2.19 7.90 -10.29
C ASN A 213 -3.04 6.85 -9.57
N PHE A 214 -4.11 6.44 -10.22
CA PHE A 214 -4.94 5.33 -9.82
C PHE A 214 -4.47 4.09 -10.58
N LEU A 215 -3.75 3.23 -9.88
CA LEU A 215 -3.42 1.92 -10.39
C LEU A 215 -4.48 0.94 -9.87
N GLY A 216 -5.17 0.28 -10.77
CA GLY A 216 -6.20 -0.70 -10.46
C GLY A 216 -5.75 -2.11 -10.83
N ASN A 217 -6.10 -3.08 -10.01
CA ASN A 217 -5.88 -4.49 -10.27
C ASN A 217 -7.18 -5.25 -10.06
N TRP A 218 -7.54 -6.11 -11.01
CA TRP A 218 -8.75 -6.93 -11.01
C TRP A 218 -8.37 -8.39 -10.92
N SER A 219 -9.07 -9.16 -10.09
CA SER A 219 -8.94 -10.62 -9.99
C SER A 219 -10.27 -11.31 -10.30
N PHE A 220 -10.18 -12.44 -10.96
CA PHE A 220 -11.30 -13.31 -11.29
C PHE A 220 -11.03 -14.70 -10.75
#